data_0915d2225925b77216e87bf3370bc3ea
#
_entry.id   0915d2225925b77216e87bf3370bc3ea
#
_cell.length_a   1.000
_cell.length_b   1.000
_cell.length_c   1.000
_cell.angle_alpha   90.00
_cell.angle_beta   90.00
_cell.angle_gamma   90.00
#
_symmetry.space_group_name_H-M   'P 1'
#
loop_
_entity.id
_entity.type
_entity.pdbx_description
1 polymer ?
#
loop_
_entity_poly.entity_id
_entity_poly.type
_entity_poly.pdbx_seq_one_letter_code
_entity_poly.pdbx_strand_id
1 'polypeptide(L)'
;MLETKRVSGKIWEKLYSISPHHIVSWETFTNACLYDESLGYYRKDKLRVGGEDADFYTSVSLKQKVFSELIKESAKTILTQSGKDFADFEFYEIGAEPNRQIIENSKVARIGEKIDIPPSSIVISNELLDARPFERFVFQNGKWHKAFIQISAEDDAFLAAEILQAPLANEIAHIEKYFYPASVEGFRLDISFDALHLFEEICKKAKGGILIFADYFRTADEICHLPYGTARTYLKHTDTADFFIDATDCDITHSPCCDPLLDIAKKYFSNATEIPQEKFFLSNAENIIREITLDRNPFSARKRELAQLLSPVFMGAAFRILFAF
;
A
#
# COMPACT_ATOMS: atom_id res chain seq x y z
N MET A 1 16.78 -3.51 -24.24
CA MET A 1 17.98 -3.45 -23.38
C MET A 1 17.53 -2.79 -22.09
N LEU A 2 17.87 -3.38 -20.97
CA LEU A 2 17.63 -2.76 -19.66
C LEU A 2 18.53 -1.52 -19.58
N GLU A 3 17.93 -0.38 -19.28
CA GLU A 3 18.62 0.91 -19.33
C GLU A 3 19.60 1.02 -18.16
N THR A 4 20.84 1.47 -18.43
CA THR A 4 21.82 1.77 -17.40
C THR A 4 21.70 3.25 -17.05
N LYS A 5 21.55 3.55 -15.75
CA LYS A 5 21.44 4.92 -15.23
C LYS A 5 22.68 5.29 -14.44
N ARG A 6 23.19 6.49 -14.66
CA ARG A 6 24.19 7.09 -13.77
C ARG A 6 23.48 7.68 -12.55
N VAL A 7 23.90 7.25 -11.36
CA VAL A 7 23.28 7.58 -10.08
C VAL A 7 24.33 8.00 -9.06
N SER A 8 23.93 8.74 -8.05
CA SER A 8 24.82 9.21 -6.98
C SER A 8 24.08 9.33 -5.66
N GLY A 9 24.83 9.54 -4.60
CA GLY A 9 24.31 9.77 -3.25
C GLY A 9 24.50 8.59 -2.31
N LYS A 10 24.34 8.88 -1.01
CA LYS A 10 24.66 7.97 0.10
C LYS A 10 23.92 6.63 0.05
N ILE A 11 22.72 6.61 -0.50
CA ILE A 11 21.95 5.35 -0.61
C ILE A 11 22.65 4.37 -1.58
N TRP A 12 23.19 4.87 -2.67
CA TRP A 12 23.92 4.05 -3.64
C TRP A 12 25.27 3.57 -3.09
N GLU A 13 25.99 4.41 -2.35
CA GLU A 13 27.20 4.00 -1.61
C GLU A 13 26.89 2.87 -0.63
N LYS A 14 25.79 3.00 0.13
CA LYS A 14 25.34 1.99 1.07
C LYS A 14 24.97 0.69 0.38
N LEU A 15 24.11 0.74 -0.64
CA LEU A 15 23.69 -0.44 -1.41
C LEU A 15 24.87 -1.16 -2.06
N TYR A 16 25.81 -0.41 -2.62
CA TYR A 16 27.05 -0.95 -3.19
C TYR A 16 27.89 -1.68 -2.14
N SER A 17 28.01 -1.12 -0.94
CA SER A 17 28.85 -1.67 0.14
C SER A 17 28.27 -2.91 0.82
N ILE A 18 26.95 -2.99 0.99
CA ILE A 18 26.31 -4.07 1.74
C ILE A 18 25.98 -5.30 0.91
N SER A 19 25.96 -5.17 -0.43
CA SER A 19 25.47 -6.26 -1.26
C SER A 19 26.60 -7.11 -1.83
N PRO A 20 26.52 -8.44 -1.67
CA PRO A 20 27.45 -9.37 -2.32
C PRO A 20 27.39 -9.18 -3.84
N HIS A 21 28.56 -9.11 -4.47
CA HIS A 21 28.69 -8.90 -5.92
C HIS A 21 28.03 -7.61 -6.45
N HIS A 22 27.68 -6.67 -5.57
CA HIS A 22 27.03 -5.40 -5.90
C HIS A 22 25.71 -5.58 -6.67
N ILE A 23 24.95 -6.61 -6.30
CA ILE A 23 23.63 -6.92 -6.85
C ILE A 23 22.63 -6.89 -5.70
N VAL A 24 21.55 -6.14 -5.85
CA VAL A 24 20.44 -6.03 -4.88
C VAL A 24 19.13 -6.43 -5.54
N SER A 25 18.22 -7.04 -4.78
CA SER A 25 16.85 -7.26 -5.22
C SER A 25 16.05 -5.95 -5.22
N TRP A 26 14.94 -5.91 -5.94
CA TRP A 26 14.02 -4.77 -5.88
C TRP A 26 13.47 -4.56 -4.47
N GLU A 27 13.18 -5.62 -3.73
CA GLU A 27 12.77 -5.54 -2.32
C GLU A 27 13.84 -4.87 -1.46
N THR A 28 15.12 -5.27 -1.58
CA THR A 28 16.24 -4.65 -0.85
C THR A 28 16.39 -3.17 -1.21
N PHE A 29 16.31 -2.84 -2.50
CA PHE A 29 16.41 -1.47 -3.00
C PHE A 29 15.28 -0.60 -2.46
N THR A 30 14.03 -1.02 -2.64
CA THR A 30 12.86 -0.25 -2.20
C THR A 30 12.80 -0.14 -0.67
N ASN A 31 13.15 -1.21 0.05
CA ASN A 31 13.28 -1.15 1.50
C ASN A 31 14.31 -0.10 1.95
N ALA A 32 15.48 -0.06 1.32
CA ALA A 32 16.50 0.93 1.64
C ALA A 32 16.03 2.36 1.32
N CYS A 33 15.43 2.57 0.15
CA CYS A 33 14.91 3.89 -0.24
C CYS A 33 13.81 4.41 0.68
N LEU A 34 12.91 3.55 1.14
CA LEU A 34 11.76 3.94 1.95
C LEU A 34 12.05 3.95 3.45
N TYR A 35 12.78 2.93 3.96
CA TYR A 35 12.82 2.64 5.39
C TYR A 35 14.21 2.65 6.03
N ASP A 36 15.29 2.94 5.29
CA ASP A 36 16.63 3.08 5.90
C ASP A 36 16.58 4.07 7.07
N GLU A 37 17.19 3.71 8.19
CA GLU A 37 17.11 4.48 9.44
C GLU A 37 17.58 5.94 9.30
N SER A 38 18.54 6.21 8.42
CA SER A 38 19.16 7.52 8.26
C SER A 38 18.82 8.23 6.94
N LEU A 39 18.48 7.48 5.90
CA LEU A 39 18.31 7.99 4.55
C LEU A 39 16.89 7.79 4.01
N GLY A 40 16.13 6.85 4.58
CA GLY A 40 14.84 6.40 4.07
C GLY A 40 13.80 7.51 4.02
N TYR A 41 13.00 7.50 2.95
CA TYR A 41 11.94 8.48 2.73
C TYR A 41 11.01 8.64 3.94
N TYR A 42 10.54 7.54 4.55
CA TYR A 42 9.65 7.55 5.70
C TYR A 42 10.34 7.87 7.03
N ARG A 43 11.68 7.97 7.07
CA ARG A 43 12.45 8.35 8.27
C ARG A 43 12.80 9.83 8.31
N LYS A 44 12.65 10.54 7.20
CA LYS A 44 12.91 11.98 7.13
C LYS A 44 11.84 12.75 7.90
N ASP A 45 12.25 13.79 8.62
CA ASP A 45 11.35 14.73 9.29
C ASP A 45 10.81 15.74 8.24
N LYS A 46 9.80 15.31 7.49
CA LYS A 46 9.14 16.16 6.50
C LYS A 46 7.62 15.92 6.51
N LEU A 47 6.86 16.97 6.18
CA LEU A 47 5.42 16.85 5.98
C LEU A 47 5.13 16.11 4.66
N ARG A 48 4.70 14.85 4.75
CA ARG A 48 4.40 14.01 3.57
C ARG A 48 2.97 14.13 3.09
N VAL A 49 2.03 14.33 4.03
CA VAL A 49 0.60 14.25 3.78
C VAL A 49 -0.11 15.54 4.12
N GLY A 50 -0.86 16.12 3.17
CA GLY A 50 -1.81 17.20 3.38
C GLY A 50 -1.22 18.57 3.73
N GLY A 51 -0.95 19.37 2.73
CA GLY A 51 -0.45 20.75 2.73
C GLY A 51 -0.07 21.13 1.31
N GLU A 52 0.17 22.43 1.04
CA GLU A 52 0.62 22.88 -0.30
C GLU A 52 2.01 22.33 -0.66
N ASP A 53 2.83 22.03 0.36
CA ASP A 53 4.18 21.46 0.21
C ASP A 53 4.26 19.93 0.49
N ALA A 54 3.11 19.26 0.67
CA ALA A 54 3.08 17.82 0.93
C ALA A 54 3.19 17.03 -0.38
N ASP A 55 3.78 15.82 -0.30
CA ASP A 55 3.95 14.97 -1.48
C ASP A 55 2.62 14.36 -1.96
N PHE A 56 1.66 14.13 -1.04
CA PHE A 56 0.39 13.46 -1.36
C PHE A 56 -0.85 14.10 -0.76
N TYR A 57 -1.98 13.78 -1.42
CA TYR A 57 -3.32 13.88 -0.86
C TYR A 57 -3.84 12.47 -0.57
N THR A 58 -4.10 12.17 0.71
CA THR A 58 -4.68 10.90 1.14
C THR A 58 -6.04 11.12 1.79
N SER A 59 -6.81 10.04 2.00
CA SER A 59 -8.08 10.10 2.74
C SER A 59 -7.92 10.69 4.15
N VAL A 60 -6.75 10.51 4.78
CA VAL A 60 -6.43 11.04 6.12
C VAL A 60 -6.06 12.52 6.10
N SER A 61 -5.72 13.09 4.94
CA SER A 61 -5.39 14.52 4.81
C SER A 61 -6.60 15.44 4.87
N LEU A 62 -7.79 14.90 4.74
CA LEU A 62 -9.05 15.65 4.73
C LEU A 62 -9.36 16.23 6.12
N LYS A 63 -9.73 17.52 6.15
CA LYS A 63 -9.78 18.33 7.40
C LYS A 63 -11.04 18.07 8.24
N GLN A 64 -12.14 17.62 7.62
CA GLN A 64 -13.45 17.54 8.27
C GLN A 64 -13.72 16.21 8.97
N LYS A 65 -12.75 15.29 8.98
CA LYS A 65 -12.85 13.97 9.62
C LYS A 65 -13.97 13.07 9.07
N VAL A 66 -14.52 13.36 7.89
CA VAL A 66 -15.59 12.55 7.30
C VAL A 66 -15.16 11.12 7.07
N PHE A 67 -13.90 10.90 6.66
CA PHE A 67 -13.34 9.55 6.51
C PHE A 67 -13.39 8.76 7.83
N SER A 68 -13.00 9.39 8.94
CA SER A 68 -13.09 8.80 10.29
C SER A 68 -14.53 8.42 10.68
N GLU A 69 -15.49 9.30 10.39
CA GLU A 69 -16.91 9.06 10.67
C GLU A 69 -17.45 7.88 9.84
N LEU A 70 -17.09 7.83 8.55
CA LEU A 70 -17.48 6.74 7.65
C LEU A 70 -16.89 5.40 8.10
N ILE A 71 -15.62 5.35 8.50
CA ILE A 71 -14.97 4.14 9.04
C ILE A 71 -15.66 3.67 10.32
N LYS A 72 -15.95 4.58 11.27
CA LYS A 72 -16.62 4.24 12.53
C LYS A 72 -18.01 3.64 12.30
N GLU A 73 -18.80 4.28 11.44
CA GLU A 73 -20.15 3.79 11.13
C GLU A 73 -20.10 2.46 10.39
N SER A 74 -19.17 2.30 9.44
CA SER A 74 -18.98 1.03 8.74
C SER A 74 -18.58 -0.10 9.68
N ALA A 75 -17.65 0.15 10.60
CA ALA A 75 -17.25 -0.84 11.60
C ALA A 75 -18.43 -1.25 12.50
N LYS A 76 -19.22 -0.28 12.94
CA LYS A 76 -20.43 -0.52 13.73
C LYS A 76 -21.45 -1.37 12.97
N THR A 77 -21.69 -1.04 11.71
CA THR A 77 -22.63 -1.79 10.85
C THR A 77 -22.18 -3.24 10.68
N ILE A 78 -20.89 -3.46 10.35
CA ILE A 78 -20.32 -4.80 10.15
C ILE A 78 -20.41 -5.64 11.44
N LEU A 79 -20.06 -5.07 12.60
CA LEU A 79 -20.14 -5.77 13.88
C LEU A 79 -21.58 -6.12 14.22
N THR A 80 -22.52 -5.19 14.06
CA THR A 80 -23.95 -5.44 14.30
C THR A 80 -24.50 -6.55 13.41
N GLN A 81 -24.15 -6.55 12.12
CA GLN A 81 -24.53 -7.61 11.18
C GLN A 81 -23.91 -8.97 11.54
N SER A 82 -22.76 -8.96 12.21
CA SER A 82 -22.07 -10.15 12.71
C SER A 82 -22.56 -10.60 14.10
N GLY A 83 -23.60 -9.95 14.66
CA GLY A 83 -24.13 -10.25 15.99
C GLY A 83 -23.22 -9.84 17.14
N LYS A 84 -22.28 -8.91 16.92
CA LYS A 84 -21.33 -8.41 17.92
C LYS A 84 -21.70 -6.99 18.36
N ASP A 85 -21.47 -6.66 19.64
CA ASP A 85 -21.66 -5.29 20.14
C ASP A 85 -20.43 -4.44 19.83
N PHE A 86 -20.64 -3.31 19.16
CA PHE A 86 -19.58 -2.35 18.85
C PHE A 86 -18.85 -1.83 20.10
N ALA A 87 -19.55 -1.75 21.23
CA ALA A 87 -18.99 -1.27 22.50
C ALA A 87 -17.89 -2.19 23.07
N ASP A 88 -17.85 -3.45 22.66
CA ASP A 88 -16.83 -4.42 23.09
C ASP A 88 -15.51 -4.32 22.29
N PHE A 89 -15.44 -3.41 21.32
CA PHE A 89 -14.32 -3.32 20.39
C PHE A 89 -13.59 -1.99 20.48
N GLU A 90 -12.27 -2.05 20.37
CA GLU A 90 -11.39 -0.87 20.33
C GLU A 90 -10.74 -0.74 18.94
N PHE A 91 -10.53 0.49 18.51
CA PHE A 91 -9.80 0.77 17.29
C PHE A 91 -8.29 0.59 17.47
N TYR A 92 -7.68 -0.08 16.51
CA TYR A 92 -6.23 -0.26 16.40
C TYR A 92 -5.79 0.12 14.99
N GLU A 93 -5.00 1.17 14.87
CA GLU A 93 -4.53 1.68 13.58
C GLU A 93 -3.10 1.22 13.31
N ILE A 94 -2.85 0.69 12.10
CA ILE A 94 -1.52 0.26 11.67
C ILE A 94 -1.06 1.16 10.52
N GLY A 95 0.19 1.64 10.63
CA GLY A 95 0.78 2.54 9.65
C GLY A 95 0.35 4.00 9.83
N ALA A 96 -0.10 4.37 11.04
CA ALA A 96 -0.48 5.76 11.32
C ALA A 96 0.69 6.72 11.10
N GLU A 97 0.44 7.83 10.41
CA GLU A 97 1.38 8.94 10.29
C GLU A 97 1.68 9.57 11.66
N PRO A 98 2.89 10.15 11.88
CA PRO A 98 3.33 10.61 13.19
C PRO A 98 2.36 11.51 13.96
N ASN A 99 1.65 12.39 13.27
CA ASN A 99 0.74 13.37 13.88
C ASN A 99 -0.70 13.27 13.34
N ARG A 100 -1.04 12.16 12.72
CA ARG A 100 -2.36 11.95 12.10
C ARG A 100 -2.83 10.53 12.35
N GLN A 101 -4.01 10.42 12.94
CA GLN A 101 -4.73 9.17 13.14
C GLN A 101 -6.05 9.24 12.41
N ILE A 102 -6.48 8.14 11.84
CA ILE A 102 -7.82 8.01 11.24
C ILE A 102 -8.86 8.15 12.35
N ILE A 103 -8.66 7.42 13.45
CA ILE A 103 -9.54 7.46 14.60
C ILE A 103 -8.81 8.11 15.77
N GLU A 104 -9.32 9.22 16.25
CA GLU A 104 -8.79 9.93 17.40
C GLU A 104 -8.78 9.02 18.66
N ASN A 105 -7.66 8.99 19.36
CA ASN A 105 -7.40 8.14 20.53
C ASN A 105 -7.41 6.62 20.25
N SER A 106 -7.32 6.16 19.00
CA SER A 106 -7.06 4.75 18.71
C SER A 106 -5.69 4.33 19.22
N LYS A 107 -5.52 3.04 19.55
CA LYS A 107 -4.19 2.44 19.68
C LYS A 107 -3.52 2.41 18.31
N VAL A 108 -2.22 2.65 18.25
CA VAL A 108 -1.50 2.73 16.97
C VAL A 108 -0.24 1.86 16.99
N ALA A 109 0.12 1.36 15.82
CA ALA A 109 1.47 0.88 15.53
C ALA A 109 2.03 1.68 14.34
N ARG A 110 3.14 2.38 14.55
CA ARG A 110 3.84 3.15 13.53
C ARG A 110 5.01 2.37 12.94
N ILE A 111 5.66 2.96 11.95
CA ILE A 111 6.85 2.38 11.32
C ILE A 111 7.91 2.05 12.37
N GLY A 112 8.32 0.78 12.41
CA GLY A 112 9.34 0.26 13.34
C GLY A 112 8.80 -0.09 14.73
N GLU A 113 7.53 0.15 15.02
CA GLU A 113 6.91 -0.26 16.26
C GLU A 113 6.39 -1.70 16.19
N LYS A 114 6.34 -2.37 17.34
CA LYS A 114 5.76 -3.71 17.45
C LYS A 114 4.26 -3.65 17.26
N ILE A 115 3.74 -4.47 16.36
CA ILE A 115 2.31 -4.66 16.18
C ILE A 115 1.80 -5.59 17.31
N ASP A 116 1.02 -5.03 18.23
CA ASP A 116 0.46 -5.74 19.38
C ASP A 116 -1.06 -5.50 19.46
N ILE A 117 -1.79 -6.24 18.63
CA ILE A 117 -3.24 -6.09 18.45
C ILE A 117 -3.96 -6.74 19.61
N PRO A 118 -4.73 -5.99 20.41
CA PRO A 118 -5.55 -6.57 21.49
C PRO A 118 -6.66 -7.47 20.93
N PRO A 119 -7.19 -8.39 21.74
CA PRO A 119 -8.45 -9.07 21.41
C PRO A 119 -9.59 -8.05 21.19
N SER A 120 -10.58 -8.43 20.37
CA SER A 120 -11.73 -7.54 20.06
C SER A 120 -11.30 -6.20 19.46
N SER A 121 -10.36 -6.21 18.50
CA SER A 121 -9.93 -4.99 17.83
C SER A 121 -10.66 -4.79 16.50
N ILE A 122 -10.94 -3.52 16.21
CA ILE A 122 -11.24 -3.02 14.87
C ILE A 122 -9.91 -2.53 14.30
N VAL A 123 -9.28 -3.36 13.49
CA VAL A 123 -7.97 -3.04 12.91
C VAL A 123 -8.18 -2.26 11.62
N ILE A 124 -7.61 -1.06 11.56
CA ILE A 124 -7.70 -0.19 10.40
C ILE A 124 -6.31 0.15 9.86
N SER A 125 -6.23 0.32 8.55
CA SER A 125 -5.03 0.80 7.87
C SER A 125 -5.41 1.56 6.61
N ASN A 126 -4.59 2.55 6.24
CA ASN A 126 -4.75 3.33 5.03
C ASN A 126 -3.37 3.51 4.38
N GLU A 127 -3.24 3.11 3.11
CA GLU A 127 -2.01 3.26 2.33
C GLU A 127 -0.79 2.67 3.08
N LEU A 128 -0.89 1.42 3.48
CA LEU A 128 0.18 0.69 4.18
C LEU A 128 0.85 -0.34 3.29
N LEU A 129 0.04 -1.10 2.56
CA LEU A 129 0.55 -2.25 1.81
C LEU A 129 1.15 -1.84 0.47
N ASP A 130 0.68 -0.73 -0.12
CA ASP A 130 1.23 -0.16 -1.35
C ASP A 130 2.66 0.38 -1.19
N ALA A 131 3.01 0.81 0.01
CA ALA A 131 4.35 1.30 0.36
C ALA A 131 5.31 0.18 0.83
N ARG A 132 4.87 -1.08 0.87
CA ARG A 132 5.76 -2.18 1.30
C ARG A 132 6.77 -2.54 0.20
N PRO A 133 8.00 -2.92 0.58
CA PRO A 133 9.01 -3.37 -0.38
C PRO A 133 8.49 -4.50 -1.27
N PHE A 134 8.86 -4.49 -2.52
CA PHE A 134 8.37 -5.46 -3.51
C PHE A 134 9.50 -6.05 -4.36
N GLU A 135 9.25 -7.23 -4.90
CA GLU A 135 10.08 -7.85 -5.93
C GLU A 135 9.48 -7.61 -7.31
N ARG A 136 10.33 -7.45 -8.30
CA ARG A 136 9.94 -7.28 -9.71
C ARG A 136 10.25 -8.50 -10.53
N PHE A 137 9.27 -8.96 -11.28
CA PHE A 137 9.41 -10.07 -12.22
C PHE A 137 9.19 -9.58 -13.64
N VAL A 138 9.94 -10.13 -14.58
CA VAL A 138 9.88 -9.77 -16.00
C VAL A 138 9.69 -11.04 -16.83
N PHE A 139 8.67 -11.07 -17.67
CA PHE A 139 8.47 -12.16 -18.63
C PHE A 139 9.33 -11.93 -19.87
N GLN A 140 10.26 -12.84 -20.12
CA GLN A 140 11.15 -12.74 -21.26
C GLN A 140 11.57 -14.13 -21.75
N ASN A 141 11.66 -14.30 -23.09
CA ASN A 141 11.98 -15.57 -23.73
C ASN A 141 11.07 -16.72 -23.27
N GLY A 142 9.78 -16.45 -23.16
CA GLY A 142 8.75 -17.44 -22.81
C GLY A 142 8.74 -17.88 -21.34
N LYS A 143 9.43 -17.18 -20.43
CA LYS A 143 9.48 -17.52 -19.00
C LYS A 143 9.63 -16.29 -18.11
N TRP A 144 9.29 -16.45 -16.84
CA TRP A 144 9.51 -15.44 -15.84
C TRP A 144 10.96 -15.38 -15.38
N HIS A 145 11.46 -14.16 -15.18
CA HIS A 145 12.73 -13.85 -14.57
C HIS A 145 12.49 -12.89 -13.40
N LYS A 146 13.31 -12.99 -12.37
CA LYS A 146 13.36 -12.01 -11.28
C LYS A 146 14.34 -10.89 -11.66
N ALA A 147 13.91 -9.65 -11.52
CA ALA A 147 14.75 -8.49 -11.77
C ALA A 147 15.57 -8.15 -10.53
N PHE A 148 16.82 -7.81 -10.74
CA PHE A 148 17.77 -7.31 -9.75
C PHE A 148 18.41 -6.02 -10.27
N ILE A 149 19.02 -5.26 -9.38
CA ILE A 149 19.75 -4.06 -9.70
C ILE A 149 21.25 -4.35 -9.49
N GLN A 150 22.04 -4.32 -10.56
CA GLN A 150 23.48 -4.37 -10.49
C GLN A 150 24.03 -2.96 -10.37
N ILE A 151 24.96 -2.76 -9.44
CA ILE A 151 25.58 -1.48 -9.14
C ILE A 151 27.06 -1.60 -9.46
N SER A 152 27.59 -0.70 -10.28
CA SER A 152 29.02 -0.63 -10.63
C SER A 152 29.56 0.73 -10.22
N ALA A 153 30.73 0.76 -9.59
CA ALA A 153 31.39 2.02 -9.25
C ALA A 153 31.99 2.70 -10.51
N GLU A 154 31.84 4.00 -10.57
CA GLU A 154 32.39 4.86 -11.62
C GLU A 154 32.90 6.14 -10.96
N ASP A 155 34.15 6.54 -11.17
CA ASP A 155 34.86 7.71 -10.59
C ASP A 155 34.17 8.35 -9.34
N ASP A 156 33.23 9.25 -9.59
CA ASP A 156 32.46 10.02 -8.56
C ASP A 156 30.98 9.62 -8.46
N ALA A 157 30.58 8.50 -9.09
CA ALA A 157 29.18 8.06 -9.18
C ALA A 157 29.08 6.53 -9.22
N PHE A 158 27.86 6.04 -9.48
CA PHE A 158 27.59 4.63 -9.74
C PHE A 158 26.78 4.48 -11.03
N LEU A 159 26.90 3.34 -11.66
CA LEU A 159 25.99 2.89 -12.70
C LEU A 159 25.06 1.84 -12.11
N ALA A 160 23.77 2.09 -12.18
CA ALA A 160 22.72 1.14 -11.80
C ALA A 160 22.07 0.57 -13.06
N ALA A 161 22.02 -0.75 -13.17
CA ALA A 161 21.40 -1.44 -14.28
C ALA A 161 20.49 -2.57 -13.78
N GLU A 162 19.30 -2.70 -14.35
CA GLU A 162 18.46 -3.85 -14.09
C GLU A 162 19.04 -5.08 -14.81
N ILE A 163 19.16 -6.18 -14.09
CA ILE A 163 19.57 -7.49 -14.61
C ILE A 163 18.54 -8.54 -14.26
N LEU A 164 18.46 -9.62 -15.05
CA LEU A 164 17.50 -10.69 -14.87
C LEU A 164 18.19 -11.98 -14.43
N GLN A 165 17.61 -12.62 -13.41
CA GLN A 165 18.05 -13.92 -12.90
C GLN A 165 16.87 -14.88 -12.81
N ALA A 166 17.13 -16.16 -12.56
CA ALA A 166 16.07 -17.15 -12.33
C ALA A 166 15.36 -16.86 -11.02
N PRO A 167 14.01 -16.84 -11.00
CA PRO A 167 13.22 -16.72 -9.77
C PRO A 167 13.36 -17.99 -8.92
N LEU A 168 12.97 -17.88 -7.64
CA LEU A 168 12.83 -19.03 -6.77
C LEU A 168 11.57 -19.84 -7.13
N ALA A 169 11.58 -21.15 -6.82
CA ALA A 169 10.45 -22.03 -7.12
C ALA A 169 9.12 -21.60 -6.47
N ASN A 170 9.17 -21.09 -5.24
CA ASN A 170 8.00 -20.58 -4.53
C ASN A 170 7.48 -19.26 -5.14
N GLU A 171 8.34 -18.43 -5.70
CA GLU A 171 7.96 -17.20 -6.39
C GLU A 171 7.21 -17.52 -7.69
N ILE A 172 7.73 -18.49 -8.47
CA ILE A 172 7.06 -18.99 -9.67
C ILE A 172 5.70 -19.61 -9.31
N ALA A 173 5.63 -20.45 -8.29
CA ALA A 173 4.37 -21.06 -7.84
C ALA A 173 3.33 -20.00 -7.43
N HIS A 174 3.78 -18.89 -6.82
CA HIS A 174 2.90 -17.77 -6.50
C HIS A 174 2.38 -17.08 -7.77
N ILE A 175 3.26 -16.80 -8.73
CA ILE A 175 2.89 -16.17 -10.00
C ILE A 175 1.89 -17.06 -10.75
N GLU A 176 2.17 -18.34 -10.90
CA GLU A 176 1.31 -19.30 -11.60
C GLU A 176 -0.06 -19.51 -10.92
N LYS A 177 -0.12 -19.34 -9.59
CA LYS A 177 -1.37 -19.48 -8.84
C LYS A 177 -2.32 -18.30 -9.08
N TYR A 178 -1.81 -17.08 -9.14
CA TYR A 178 -2.66 -15.88 -9.10
C TYR A 178 -2.74 -15.13 -10.43
N PHE A 179 -1.72 -15.23 -11.28
CA PHE A 179 -1.65 -14.44 -12.50
C PHE A 179 -1.78 -15.32 -13.74
N TYR A 180 -2.44 -14.80 -14.77
CA TYR A 180 -2.50 -15.48 -16.05
C TYR A 180 -1.12 -15.62 -16.68
N PRO A 181 -0.89 -16.66 -17.52
CA PRO A 181 0.35 -16.77 -18.27
C PRO A 181 0.59 -15.50 -19.09
N ALA A 182 1.73 -14.87 -18.89
CA ALA A 182 2.11 -13.70 -19.69
C ALA A 182 2.34 -14.14 -21.14
N SER A 183 1.86 -13.31 -22.07
CA SER A 183 2.02 -13.53 -23.51
C SER A 183 2.81 -12.40 -24.18
N VAL A 184 3.16 -11.35 -23.43
CA VAL A 184 3.83 -10.15 -23.92
C VAL A 184 5.24 -10.11 -23.38
N GLU A 185 6.24 -10.11 -24.27
CA GLU A 185 7.64 -9.93 -23.92
C GLU A 185 7.86 -8.59 -23.20
N GLY A 186 8.62 -8.62 -22.11
CA GLY A 186 8.88 -7.46 -21.28
C GLY A 186 7.76 -7.14 -20.27
N PHE A 187 6.72 -7.98 -20.17
CA PHE A 187 5.66 -7.83 -19.18
C PHE A 187 6.24 -7.87 -17.77
N ARG A 188 5.79 -6.96 -16.90
CA ARG A 188 6.31 -6.79 -15.54
C ARG A 188 5.25 -7.08 -14.49
N LEU A 189 5.66 -7.75 -13.40
CA LEU A 189 4.85 -7.90 -12.19
C LEU A 189 5.65 -7.37 -11.00
N ASP A 190 5.01 -6.53 -10.19
CA ASP A 190 5.54 -6.04 -8.91
C ASP A 190 4.76 -6.75 -7.79
N ILE A 191 5.43 -7.59 -7.00
CA ILE A 191 4.82 -8.42 -5.97
C ILE A 191 5.51 -8.17 -4.63
N SER A 192 4.79 -7.67 -3.66
CA SER A 192 5.30 -7.51 -2.29
C SER A 192 4.99 -8.74 -1.45
N PHE A 193 5.96 -9.64 -1.31
CA PHE A 193 5.87 -10.76 -0.35
C PHE A 193 5.91 -10.25 1.08
N ASP A 194 6.59 -9.15 1.33
CA ASP A 194 6.63 -8.48 2.61
C ASP A 194 5.23 -7.99 3.05
N ALA A 195 4.46 -7.38 2.14
CA ALA A 195 3.07 -7.01 2.40
C ALA A 195 2.19 -8.23 2.74
N LEU A 196 2.37 -9.35 2.02
CA LEU A 196 1.64 -10.58 2.29
C LEU A 196 1.97 -11.15 3.68
N HIS A 197 3.25 -11.18 4.05
CA HIS A 197 3.69 -11.66 5.36
C HIS A 197 3.17 -10.76 6.49
N LEU A 198 3.29 -9.44 6.34
CA LEU A 198 2.76 -8.47 7.29
C LEU A 198 1.24 -8.62 7.46
N PHE A 199 0.51 -8.73 6.36
CA PHE A 199 -0.94 -8.88 6.40
C PHE A 199 -1.36 -10.20 7.06
N GLU A 200 -0.66 -11.30 6.80
CA GLU A 200 -0.93 -12.59 7.47
C GLU A 200 -0.66 -12.51 8.98
N GLU A 201 0.41 -11.82 9.40
CA GLU A 201 0.70 -11.60 10.82
C GLU A 201 -0.40 -10.77 11.50
N ILE A 202 -0.90 -9.74 10.81
CA ILE A 202 -2.03 -8.92 11.30
C ILE A 202 -3.30 -9.79 11.42
N CYS A 203 -3.63 -10.56 10.40
CA CYS A 203 -4.81 -11.45 10.42
C CYS A 203 -4.77 -12.44 11.59
N LYS A 204 -3.61 -13.06 11.86
CA LYS A 204 -3.42 -13.97 13.00
C LYS A 204 -3.73 -13.30 14.33
N LYS A 205 -3.25 -12.07 14.52
CA LYS A 205 -3.41 -11.31 15.77
C LYS A 205 -4.81 -10.72 15.92
N ALA A 206 -5.43 -10.30 14.82
CA ALA A 206 -6.76 -9.69 14.80
C ALA A 206 -7.92 -10.70 14.81
N LYS A 207 -7.63 -12.00 14.93
CA LYS A 207 -8.64 -13.06 14.93
C LYS A 207 -9.73 -12.79 15.99
N GLY A 208 -10.99 -12.77 15.54
CA GLY A 208 -12.16 -12.46 16.39
C GLY A 208 -12.58 -10.99 16.36
N GLY A 209 -11.73 -10.11 15.82
CA GLY A 209 -12.04 -8.72 15.51
C GLY A 209 -12.57 -8.51 14.09
N ILE A 210 -12.33 -7.33 13.55
CA ILE A 210 -12.56 -7.00 12.14
C ILE A 210 -11.34 -6.28 11.56
N LEU A 211 -11.16 -6.40 10.24
CA LEU A 211 -10.14 -5.66 9.47
C LEU A 211 -10.83 -4.71 8.49
N ILE A 212 -10.31 -3.50 8.34
CA ILE A 212 -10.70 -2.53 7.32
C ILE A 212 -9.42 -1.89 6.78
N PHE A 213 -8.99 -2.30 5.60
CA PHE A 213 -7.78 -1.82 4.93
C PHE A 213 -8.16 -1.03 3.69
N ALA A 214 -7.84 0.25 3.65
CA ALA A 214 -7.99 1.11 2.47
C ALA A 214 -6.65 1.23 1.76
N ASP A 215 -6.59 0.85 0.49
CA ASP A 215 -5.35 0.88 -0.29
C ASP A 215 -5.64 0.91 -1.80
N TYR A 216 -4.62 1.07 -2.62
CA TYR A 216 -4.69 1.01 -4.09
C TYR A 216 -4.74 -0.43 -4.63
N PHE A 217 -5.57 -1.27 -4.01
CA PHE A 217 -5.71 -2.67 -4.40
C PHE A 217 -6.12 -2.84 -5.85
N ARG A 218 -5.59 -3.90 -6.47
CA ARG A 218 -6.04 -4.38 -7.77
C ARG A 218 -6.24 -5.89 -7.71
N THR A 219 -7.16 -6.39 -8.53
CA THR A 219 -7.26 -7.83 -8.76
C THR A 219 -6.10 -8.32 -9.63
N ALA A 220 -5.80 -9.60 -9.58
CA ALA A 220 -4.83 -10.22 -10.46
C ALA A 220 -5.19 -10.04 -11.93
N ASP A 221 -6.49 -10.09 -12.27
CA ASP A 221 -6.99 -9.81 -13.61
C ASP A 221 -6.66 -8.38 -14.05
N GLU A 222 -6.94 -7.38 -13.22
CA GLU A 222 -6.59 -5.99 -13.52
C GLU A 222 -5.08 -5.79 -13.71
N ILE A 223 -4.24 -6.45 -12.88
CA ILE A 223 -2.77 -6.36 -12.98
C ILE A 223 -2.28 -7.00 -14.29
N CYS A 224 -2.89 -8.09 -14.73
CA CYS A 224 -2.54 -8.75 -16.00
C CYS A 224 -2.74 -7.85 -17.24
N HIS A 225 -3.46 -6.74 -17.11
CA HIS A 225 -3.64 -5.74 -18.17
C HIS A 225 -2.65 -4.56 -18.07
N LEU A 226 -1.69 -4.60 -17.14
CA LEU A 226 -0.71 -3.54 -16.90
C LEU A 226 0.72 -4.03 -17.25
N PRO A 227 1.12 -3.97 -18.52
CA PRO A 227 2.36 -4.62 -19.00
C PRO A 227 3.65 -4.03 -18.41
N TYR A 228 3.60 -2.83 -17.85
CA TYR A 228 4.77 -2.16 -17.26
C TYR A 228 4.88 -2.33 -15.75
N GLY A 229 4.00 -3.15 -15.14
CA GLY A 229 3.90 -3.30 -13.69
C GLY A 229 3.03 -2.23 -13.04
N THR A 230 2.97 -2.25 -11.72
CA THR A 230 2.15 -1.32 -10.93
C THR A 230 2.98 -0.33 -10.11
N ALA A 231 4.27 -0.55 -9.99
CA ALA A 231 5.15 0.31 -9.21
C ALA A 231 5.39 1.67 -9.88
N ARG A 232 5.43 2.70 -9.07
CA ARG A 232 5.57 4.09 -9.47
C ARG A 232 6.27 4.90 -8.37
N THR A 233 6.75 6.07 -8.73
CA THR A 233 7.39 7.00 -7.80
C THR A 233 6.58 8.31 -7.76
N TYR A 234 6.50 8.91 -6.58
CA TYR A 234 5.86 10.22 -6.42
C TYR A 234 6.84 11.22 -5.83
N LEU A 235 6.99 12.35 -6.52
CA LEU A 235 7.75 13.49 -6.07
C LEU A 235 6.96 14.77 -6.36
N LYS A 236 6.57 15.52 -5.33
CA LYS A 236 5.83 16.79 -5.45
C LYS A 236 4.62 16.71 -6.39
N HIS A 237 3.74 15.74 -6.16
CA HIS A 237 2.53 15.47 -6.96
C HIS A 237 2.78 15.06 -8.41
N THR A 238 4.00 14.68 -8.79
CA THR A 238 4.33 14.22 -10.14
C THR A 238 4.65 12.74 -10.10
N ASP A 239 3.98 11.97 -10.95
CA ASP A 239 4.31 10.57 -11.22
C ASP A 239 5.53 10.53 -12.16
N THR A 240 6.59 9.84 -11.75
CA THR A 240 7.80 9.62 -12.55
C THR A 240 8.08 8.13 -12.67
N ALA A 241 8.58 7.70 -13.81
CA ALA A 241 8.94 6.31 -14.05
C ALA A 241 10.37 5.96 -13.62
N ASP A 242 11.17 6.92 -13.17
CA ASP A 242 12.59 6.71 -12.85
C ASP A 242 12.78 6.44 -11.35
N PHE A 243 12.93 5.16 -10.98
CA PHE A 243 13.12 4.72 -9.61
C PHE A 243 14.53 5.01 -9.05
N PHE A 244 15.50 5.28 -9.91
CA PHE A 244 16.90 5.42 -9.52
C PHE A 244 17.32 6.86 -9.26
N ILE A 245 16.63 7.79 -9.93
CA ILE A 245 16.80 9.23 -9.70
C ILE A 245 15.98 9.62 -8.47
N ASP A 246 16.58 10.36 -7.57
CA ASP A 246 15.94 10.82 -6.31
C ASP A 246 15.40 9.68 -5.41
N ALA A 247 16.06 8.50 -5.47
CA ALA A 247 15.63 7.25 -4.88
C ALA A 247 15.17 7.34 -3.40
N THR A 248 15.74 8.24 -2.58
CA THR A 248 15.32 8.46 -1.20
C THR A 248 14.46 9.72 -1.02
N ASP A 249 14.28 10.53 -2.06
CA ASP A 249 13.55 11.80 -2.01
C ASP A 249 12.12 11.67 -2.52
N CYS A 250 11.82 10.58 -3.22
CA CYS A 250 10.48 10.23 -3.69
C CYS A 250 9.89 9.05 -2.89
N ASP A 251 8.57 8.98 -2.87
CA ASP A 251 7.88 7.78 -2.46
C ASP A 251 7.90 6.75 -3.58
N ILE A 252 8.01 5.48 -3.21
CA ILE A 252 7.96 4.35 -4.14
C ILE A 252 6.79 3.47 -3.72
N THR A 253 5.74 3.43 -4.53
CA THR A 253 4.54 2.66 -4.24
C THR A 253 4.25 1.66 -5.36
N HIS A 254 3.41 0.67 -5.05
CA HIS A 254 2.84 -0.26 -6.02
C HIS A 254 1.35 -0.50 -5.73
N SER A 255 0.62 -1.19 -6.61
CA SER A 255 -0.74 -1.61 -6.29
C SER A 255 -0.72 -3.04 -5.76
N PRO A 256 -1.06 -3.27 -4.47
CA PRO A 256 -1.10 -4.62 -3.92
C PRO A 256 -2.18 -5.47 -4.60
N CYS A 257 -1.82 -6.71 -4.98
CA CYS A 257 -2.81 -7.66 -5.48
C CYS A 257 -3.72 -8.13 -4.36
N CYS A 258 -5.04 -7.96 -4.48
CA CYS A 258 -5.99 -8.33 -3.42
C CYS A 258 -6.27 -9.83 -3.36
N ASP A 259 -6.09 -10.59 -4.44
CA ASP A 259 -6.43 -12.03 -4.47
C ASP A 259 -5.66 -12.85 -3.45
N PRO A 260 -4.31 -12.78 -3.35
CA PRO A 260 -3.57 -13.49 -2.31
C PRO A 260 -3.88 -12.97 -0.89
N LEU A 261 -4.18 -11.68 -0.73
CA LEU A 261 -4.58 -11.11 0.56
C LEU A 261 -5.94 -11.66 1.02
N LEU A 262 -6.90 -11.79 0.10
CA LEU A 262 -8.20 -12.41 0.38
C LEU A 262 -8.05 -13.89 0.75
N ASP A 263 -7.18 -14.65 0.06
CA ASP A 263 -6.88 -16.03 0.43
C ASP A 263 -6.28 -16.13 1.85
N ILE A 264 -5.43 -15.18 2.22
CA ILE A 264 -4.89 -15.10 3.59
C ILE A 264 -6.00 -14.78 4.58
N ALA A 265 -6.79 -13.74 4.34
CA ALA A 265 -7.85 -13.33 5.26
C ALA A 265 -8.87 -14.46 5.53
N LYS A 266 -9.26 -15.20 4.50
CA LYS A 266 -10.20 -16.35 4.59
C LYS A 266 -9.71 -17.49 5.47
N LYS A 267 -8.41 -17.56 5.81
CA LYS A 267 -7.88 -18.55 6.78
C LYS A 267 -8.25 -18.18 8.23
N TYR A 268 -8.51 -16.91 8.51
CA TYR A 268 -8.68 -16.38 9.87
C TYR A 268 -10.06 -15.77 10.15
N PHE A 269 -10.78 -15.38 9.11
CA PHE A 269 -12.08 -14.73 9.18
C PHE A 269 -13.13 -15.51 8.38
N SER A 270 -14.38 -15.46 8.85
CA SER A 270 -15.51 -16.13 8.20
C SER A 270 -15.89 -15.45 6.89
N ASN A 271 -15.69 -14.15 6.80
CA ASN A 271 -15.95 -13.33 5.64
C ASN A 271 -14.74 -12.46 5.34
N ALA A 272 -14.34 -12.42 4.09
CA ALA A 272 -13.32 -11.53 3.58
C ALA A 272 -13.66 -11.13 2.15
N THR A 273 -13.68 -9.85 1.87
CA THR A 273 -13.98 -9.31 0.55
C THR A 273 -13.23 -8.00 0.32
N GLU A 274 -13.13 -7.63 -0.93
CA GLU A 274 -12.56 -6.38 -1.38
C GLU A 274 -13.53 -5.72 -2.37
N ILE A 275 -13.79 -4.43 -2.17
CA ILE A 275 -14.70 -3.64 -3.02
C ILE A 275 -14.21 -2.19 -3.14
N PRO A 276 -14.61 -1.45 -4.18
CA PRO A 276 -14.34 -0.02 -4.27
C PRO A 276 -14.80 0.74 -3.03
N GLN A 277 -14.01 1.73 -2.61
CA GLN A 277 -14.25 2.52 -1.40
C GLN A 277 -15.65 3.13 -1.38
N GLU A 278 -16.11 3.68 -2.51
CA GLU A 278 -17.46 4.23 -2.63
C GLU A 278 -18.54 3.20 -2.29
N LYS A 279 -18.43 1.98 -2.83
CA LYS A 279 -19.38 0.90 -2.58
C LYS A 279 -19.35 0.45 -1.13
N PHE A 280 -18.15 0.38 -0.54
CA PHE A 280 -18.00 0.03 0.87
C PHE A 280 -18.74 1.01 1.77
N PHE A 281 -18.55 2.30 1.61
CA PHE A 281 -19.19 3.30 2.44
C PHE A 281 -20.69 3.42 2.16
N LEU A 282 -21.12 3.36 0.90
CA LEU A 282 -22.55 3.36 0.56
C LEU A 282 -23.31 2.20 1.22
N SER A 283 -22.66 1.04 1.36
CA SER A 283 -23.28 -0.15 1.97
C SER A 283 -23.21 -0.17 3.50
N ASN A 284 -22.21 0.47 4.11
CA ASN A 284 -21.94 0.31 5.54
C ASN A 284 -22.01 1.61 6.36
N ALA A 285 -22.12 2.79 5.72
CA ALA A 285 -22.15 4.09 6.40
C ALA A 285 -23.30 4.99 5.94
N GLU A 286 -24.46 4.39 5.61
CA GLU A 286 -25.62 5.10 5.06
C GLU A 286 -26.08 6.25 5.96
N ASN A 287 -26.10 6.07 7.28
CA ASN A 287 -26.59 7.09 8.22
C ASN A 287 -25.75 8.37 8.15
N ILE A 288 -24.43 8.25 8.17
CA ILE A 288 -23.50 9.39 8.07
C ILE A 288 -23.59 10.06 6.71
N ILE A 289 -23.65 9.28 5.63
CA ILE A 289 -23.79 9.80 4.26
C ILE A 289 -25.10 10.59 4.16
N ARG A 290 -26.20 10.06 4.68
CA ARG A 290 -27.51 10.70 4.69
C ARG A 290 -27.51 11.98 5.52
N GLU A 291 -26.92 11.97 6.72
CA GLU A 291 -26.78 13.14 7.59
C GLU A 291 -26.06 14.27 6.85
N ILE A 292 -24.87 13.98 6.27
CA ILE A 292 -24.08 14.98 5.56
C ILE A 292 -24.80 15.48 4.30
N THR A 293 -25.48 14.60 3.57
CA THR A 293 -26.20 14.96 2.35
C THR A 293 -27.40 15.89 2.63
N LEU A 294 -28.11 15.67 3.73
CA LEU A 294 -29.27 16.46 4.15
C LEU A 294 -28.88 17.79 4.83
N ASP A 295 -27.60 18.07 5.08
CA ASP A 295 -27.17 19.37 5.57
C ASP A 295 -27.71 20.50 4.64
N ARG A 296 -28.34 21.51 5.23
CA ARG A 296 -28.95 22.62 4.48
C ARG A 296 -27.94 23.52 3.79
N ASN A 297 -26.66 23.52 4.22
CA ASN A 297 -25.60 24.28 3.59
C ASN A 297 -25.07 23.55 2.34
N PRO A 298 -25.37 23.99 1.11
CA PRO A 298 -24.90 23.34 -0.09
C PRO A 298 -23.37 23.43 -0.29
N PHE A 299 -22.72 24.37 0.40
CA PHE A 299 -21.26 24.59 0.35
C PHE A 299 -20.55 24.04 1.61
N SER A 300 -21.20 23.16 2.36
CA SER A 300 -20.61 22.52 3.53
C SER A 300 -19.28 21.86 3.19
N ALA A 301 -18.25 22.11 4.01
CA ALA A 301 -16.94 21.46 3.85
C ALA A 301 -17.05 19.94 4.00
N ARG A 302 -17.94 19.43 4.88
CA ARG A 302 -18.21 17.99 5.01
C ARG A 302 -18.79 17.39 3.73
N LYS A 303 -19.68 18.11 3.01
CA LYS A 303 -20.21 17.65 1.72
C LYS A 303 -19.13 17.54 0.65
N ARG A 304 -18.22 18.51 0.59
CA ARG A 304 -17.09 18.48 -0.36
C ARG A 304 -16.17 17.30 -0.05
N GLU A 305 -15.85 17.07 1.21
CA GLU A 305 -15.03 15.95 1.64
C GLU A 305 -15.71 14.61 1.34
N LEU A 306 -17.01 14.48 1.65
CA LEU A 306 -17.80 13.28 1.30
C LEU A 306 -17.77 13.04 -0.22
N ALA A 307 -17.96 14.07 -1.02
CA ALA A 307 -17.90 13.97 -2.48
C ALA A 307 -16.53 13.50 -2.98
N GLN A 308 -15.42 13.95 -2.38
CA GLN A 308 -14.09 13.48 -2.73
C GLN A 308 -13.89 12.01 -2.39
N LEU A 309 -14.38 11.56 -1.23
CA LEU A 309 -14.26 10.18 -0.77
C LEU A 309 -15.11 9.19 -1.58
N LEU A 310 -16.27 9.62 -2.06
CA LEU A 310 -17.22 8.75 -2.78
C LEU A 310 -17.18 8.90 -4.30
N SER A 311 -16.59 9.96 -4.83
CA SER A 311 -16.58 10.16 -6.29
C SER A 311 -15.65 9.19 -6.99
N PRO A 312 -16.12 8.45 -8.01
CA PRO A 312 -15.27 7.57 -8.82
C PRO A 312 -14.13 8.31 -9.55
N VAL A 313 -14.29 9.61 -9.80
CA VAL A 313 -13.27 10.43 -10.48
C VAL A 313 -12.13 10.83 -9.53
N PHE A 314 -12.36 10.74 -8.21
CA PHE A 314 -11.36 11.04 -7.19
C PHE A 314 -10.98 9.77 -6.43
N MET A 315 -11.24 9.73 -5.13
CA MET A 315 -10.81 8.63 -4.25
C MET A 315 -11.73 7.40 -4.31
N GLY A 316 -13.01 7.58 -4.68
CA GLY A 316 -14.01 6.52 -4.54
C GLY A 316 -13.75 5.25 -5.36
N ALA A 317 -13.10 5.35 -6.53
CA ALA A 317 -12.72 4.21 -7.35
C ALA A 317 -11.22 3.90 -7.30
N ALA A 318 -10.37 4.91 -7.05
CA ALA A 318 -8.92 4.71 -6.95
C ALA A 318 -8.55 3.91 -5.70
N PHE A 319 -9.26 4.17 -4.59
CA PHE A 319 -9.15 3.39 -3.36
C PHE A 319 -10.14 2.24 -3.32
N ARG A 320 -9.69 1.15 -2.79
CA ARG A 320 -10.51 -0.04 -2.54
C ARG A 320 -10.37 -0.46 -1.08
N ILE A 321 -11.40 -1.07 -0.54
CA ILE A 321 -11.43 -1.52 0.85
C ILE A 321 -11.40 -3.05 0.87
N LEU A 322 -10.35 -3.62 1.45
CA LEU A 322 -10.33 -5.01 1.86
C LEU A 322 -10.80 -5.06 3.32
N PHE A 323 -11.89 -5.79 3.57
CA PHE A 323 -12.39 -5.96 4.92
C PHE A 323 -12.72 -7.42 5.22
N ALA A 324 -12.56 -7.80 6.51
CA ALA A 324 -12.76 -9.17 6.96
C ALA A 324 -13.32 -9.19 8.39
N PHE A 325 -14.18 -10.22 8.70
CA PHE A 325 -14.83 -10.37 10.00
C PHE A 325 -15.27 -11.80 10.28
#